data_29613ca115eb7e34c40b34d56da537ee
#
_entry.id   29613ca115eb7e34c40b34d56da537ee
#
_cell.length_a   1.000
_cell.length_b   1.000
_cell.length_c   1.000
_cell.angle_alpha   90.00
_cell.angle_beta   90.00
_cell.angle_gamma   90.00
#
_symmetry.space_group_name_H-M   'P 1'
#
loop_
_entity.id
_entity.type
_entity.pdbx_description
1 polymer ?
#
loop_
_entity_poly.entity_id
_entity_poly.type
_entity_poly.pdbx_seq_one_letter_code
_entity_poly.pdbx_strand_id
1 'polypeptide(L)'
;MTLIEPCPDIDGMFFEVARGRGHQLSREEVSSHLDAVNGFYEKAYRANGDFWCVPESAAQMYLDMYRLMGRLVGLEEDAEAIAQHVHQEYLQAHAWKVYDDVKPCLEALGNLGIRLGVISNWAPNLPRLLEGLALRPYFEEVVPSAAVGHRKPHKAIFELALERMGLDCAEAVHVGDTLDSDGVGARDAGLLPVIIDRQRQHEGCGFTRLFSLTELPTLVAGMDVGF
;
A
#
# COMPACT_ATOMS: atom_id res chain seq x y z
N MET A 1 6.53 0.54 -0.52
CA MET A 1 5.35 -0.19 -1.03
C MET A 1 5.77 -1.44 -1.80
N THR A 2 4.88 -2.44 -1.89
CA THR A 2 5.22 -3.77 -2.43
C THR A 2 5.10 -3.83 -3.96
N LEU A 3 3.94 -3.50 -4.52
CA LEU A 3 3.64 -3.69 -5.94
C LEU A 3 3.67 -2.39 -6.76
N ILE A 4 3.26 -1.30 -6.17
CA ILE A 4 3.07 -0.01 -6.83
C ILE A 4 3.63 1.12 -5.98
N GLU A 5 3.93 2.24 -6.61
CA GLU A 5 4.32 3.50 -5.97
C GLU A 5 3.51 4.67 -6.53
N PRO A 6 3.24 5.74 -5.75
CA PRO A 6 2.58 6.93 -6.28
C PRO A 6 3.48 7.63 -7.30
N CYS A 7 2.91 8.08 -8.40
CA CYS A 7 3.62 8.76 -9.47
C CYS A 7 2.72 9.84 -10.11
N PRO A 8 2.98 11.13 -9.83
CA PRO A 8 4.03 11.64 -8.95
C PRO A 8 3.82 11.24 -7.48
N ASP A 9 4.87 11.40 -6.68
CA ASP A 9 4.82 11.24 -5.22
C ASP A 9 3.92 12.31 -4.56
N ILE A 10 3.69 12.20 -3.25
CA ILE A 10 2.68 13.00 -2.54
C ILE A 10 2.91 14.51 -2.69
N ASP A 11 4.15 14.96 -2.53
CA ASP A 11 4.50 16.38 -2.70
C ASP A 11 4.43 16.83 -4.17
N GLY A 12 4.83 15.98 -5.09
CA GLY A 12 4.71 16.22 -6.52
C GLY A 12 3.27 16.38 -6.98
N MET A 13 2.38 15.47 -6.60
CA MET A 13 0.95 15.56 -6.93
C MET A 13 0.31 16.81 -6.33
N PHE A 14 0.58 17.10 -5.06
CA PHE A 14 0.07 18.31 -4.42
C PHE A 14 0.55 19.56 -5.14
N PHE A 15 1.84 19.62 -5.48
CA PHE A 15 2.44 20.73 -6.21
C PHE A 15 1.80 20.91 -7.60
N GLU A 16 1.62 19.85 -8.37
CA GLU A 16 1.00 19.91 -9.70
C GLU A 16 -0.44 20.42 -9.65
N VAL A 17 -1.22 19.89 -8.71
CA VAL A 17 -2.62 20.32 -8.51
C VAL A 17 -2.69 21.78 -8.09
N ALA A 18 -1.89 22.22 -7.12
CA ALA A 18 -1.87 23.61 -6.66
C ALA A 18 -1.45 24.57 -7.78
N ARG A 19 -0.42 24.22 -8.56
CA ARG A 19 -0.02 25.00 -9.74
C ARG A 19 -1.12 25.07 -10.81
N GLY A 20 -1.77 23.96 -11.08
CA GLY A 20 -2.89 23.91 -12.05
C GLY A 20 -4.06 24.80 -11.65
N ARG A 21 -4.19 25.09 -10.36
CA ARG A 21 -5.17 26.03 -9.79
C ARG A 21 -4.68 27.49 -9.75
N GLY A 22 -3.47 27.76 -10.22
CA GLY A 22 -2.91 29.11 -10.35
C GLY A 22 -2.03 29.57 -9.18
N HIS A 23 -1.77 28.71 -8.19
CA HIS A 23 -0.90 29.06 -7.06
C HIS A 23 0.57 29.11 -7.47
N GLN A 24 1.28 30.11 -6.92
CA GLN A 24 2.70 30.30 -7.13
C GLN A 24 3.46 29.71 -5.94
N LEU A 25 3.93 28.48 -6.10
CA LEU A 25 4.79 27.79 -5.12
C LEU A 25 5.79 26.91 -5.84
N SER A 26 6.85 26.55 -5.16
CA SER A 26 7.84 25.58 -5.65
C SER A 26 7.58 24.19 -5.07
N ARG A 27 8.06 23.14 -5.73
CA ARG A 27 8.02 21.80 -5.18
C ARG A 27 8.82 21.69 -3.88
N GLU A 28 9.92 22.43 -3.76
CA GLU A 28 10.77 22.45 -2.56
C GLU A 28 10.01 22.99 -1.33
N GLU A 29 9.18 24.02 -1.51
CA GLU A 29 8.31 24.51 -0.44
C GLU A 29 7.34 23.42 0.03
N VAL A 30 6.70 22.70 -0.88
CA VAL A 30 5.80 21.58 -0.55
C VAL A 30 6.58 20.46 0.16
N SER A 31 7.71 20.03 -0.41
CA SER A 31 8.53 18.94 0.13
C SER A 31 9.07 19.24 1.54
N SER A 32 9.33 20.51 1.87
CA SER A 32 9.81 20.91 3.19
C SER A 32 8.82 20.62 4.33
N HIS A 33 7.55 20.38 4.02
CA HIS A 33 6.50 20.06 4.97
C HIS A 33 6.12 18.58 5.05
N LEU A 34 6.74 17.71 4.24
CA LEU A 34 6.43 16.28 4.21
C LEU A 34 6.56 15.59 5.57
N ASP A 35 7.59 15.93 6.35
CA ASP A 35 7.78 15.36 7.69
C ASP A 35 6.61 15.67 8.62
N ALA A 36 6.06 16.87 8.55
CA ALA A 36 4.90 17.27 9.36
C ALA A 36 3.63 16.50 8.93
N VAL A 37 3.41 16.33 7.62
CA VAL A 37 2.26 15.60 7.06
C VAL A 37 2.38 14.11 7.36
N ASN A 38 3.57 13.52 7.18
CA ASN A 38 3.82 12.12 7.52
C ASN A 38 3.68 11.89 9.04
N GLY A 39 4.16 12.80 9.87
CA GLY A 39 3.99 12.76 11.32
C GLY A 39 2.51 12.82 11.75
N PHE A 40 1.68 13.56 11.04
CA PHE A 40 0.24 13.58 11.28
C PHE A 40 -0.39 12.20 11.01
N TYR A 41 -0.06 11.58 9.87
CA TYR A 41 -0.51 10.22 9.54
C TYR A 41 -0.03 9.18 10.56
N GLU A 42 1.26 9.18 10.88
CA GLU A 42 1.86 8.27 11.84
C GLU A 42 1.21 8.35 13.23
N LYS A 43 0.95 9.58 13.70
CA LYS A 43 0.25 9.82 14.96
C LYS A 43 -1.16 9.23 14.95
N ALA A 44 -1.93 9.44 13.88
CA ALA A 44 -3.26 8.90 13.73
C ALA A 44 -3.22 7.36 13.62
N TYR A 45 -2.28 6.81 12.87
CA TYR A 45 -2.10 5.37 12.71
C TYR A 45 -1.79 4.68 14.05
N ARG A 46 -0.91 5.26 14.88
CA ARG A 46 -0.55 4.73 16.20
C ARG A 46 -1.64 4.90 17.25
N ALA A 47 -2.42 5.98 17.16
CA ALA A 47 -3.50 6.22 18.10
C ALA A 47 -4.69 5.27 17.85
N ASN A 48 -5.12 5.16 16.63
CA ASN A 48 -6.18 4.26 16.17
C ASN A 48 -6.12 4.14 14.64
N GLY A 49 -5.42 3.15 14.14
CA GLY A 49 -5.34 2.89 12.70
C GLY A 49 -6.65 2.36 12.06
N ASP A 50 -7.76 2.30 12.81
CA ASP A 50 -9.03 1.73 12.35
C ASP A 50 -9.72 2.56 11.27
N PHE A 51 -9.22 3.78 10.99
CA PHE A 51 -9.65 4.52 9.81
C PHE A 51 -9.47 3.70 8.51
N TRP A 52 -8.54 2.73 8.49
CA TRP A 52 -8.39 1.78 7.39
C TRP A 52 -9.46 0.69 7.33
N CYS A 53 -10.33 0.59 8.34
CA CYS A 53 -11.42 -0.40 8.39
C CYS A 53 -12.75 0.15 7.86
N VAL A 54 -12.83 1.45 7.55
CA VAL A 54 -14.05 2.12 7.11
C VAL A 54 -13.73 3.00 5.88
N PRO A 55 -14.49 2.84 4.77
CA PRO A 55 -14.20 3.57 3.52
C PRO A 55 -14.12 5.08 3.68
N GLU A 56 -15.11 5.67 4.38
CA GLU A 56 -15.22 7.10 4.58
C GLU A 56 -14.08 7.64 5.45
N SER A 57 -13.68 6.88 6.47
CA SER A 57 -12.58 7.27 7.38
C SER A 57 -11.23 7.20 6.69
N ALA A 58 -11.01 6.23 5.82
CA ALA A 58 -9.79 6.12 5.02
C ALA A 58 -9.65 7.30 4.05
N ALA A 59 -10.73 7.66 3.36
CA ALA A 59 -10.76 8.83 2.48
C ALA A 59 -10.53 10.13 3.27
N GLN A 60 -11.21 10.27 4.43
CA GLN A 60 -11.08 11.43 5.29
C GLN A 60 -9.65 11.65 5.79
N MET A 61 -8.93 10.59 6.15
CA MET A 61 -7.53 10.66 6.57
C MET A 61 -6.64 11.30 5.49
N TYR A 62 -6.79 10.88 4.25
CA TYR A 62 -6.02 11.47 3.15
C TYR A 62 -6.41 12.92 2.90
N LEU A 63 -7.70 13.24 2.92
CA LEU A 63 -8.15 14.63 2.78
C LEU A 63 -7.57 15.53 3.88
N ASP A 64 -7.52 15.05 5.13
CA ASP A 64 -6.95 15.80 6.24
C ASP A 64 -5.43 16.02 6.09
N MET A 65 -4.70 15.01 5.56
CA MET A 65 -3.29 15.15 5.23
C MET A 65 -3.05 16.24 4.17
N TYR A 66 -3.84 16.23 3.09
CA TYR A 66 -3.68 17.21 2.01
C TYR A 66 -4.17 18.61 2.44
N ARG A 67 -5.21 18.72 3.27
CA ARG A 67 -5.62 19.99 3.90
C ARG A 67 -4.52 20.55 4.79
N LEU A 68 -3.87 19.66 5.58
CA LEU A 68 -2.73 20.07 6.40
C LEU A 68 -1.61 20.62 5.54
N MET A 69 -1.25 19.93 4.44
CA MET A 69 -0.25 20.43 3.50
C MET A 69 -0.63 21.80 2.95
N GLY A 70 -1.88 22.00 2.52
CA GLY A 70 -2.37 23.27 2.02
C GLY A 70 -2.22 24.42 3.02
N ARG A 71 -2.51 24.17 4.30
CA ARG A 71 -2.31 25.15 5.37
C ARG A 71 -0.83 25.46 5.61
N LEU A 72 0.02 24.45 5.62
CA LEU A 72 1.46 24.62 5.85
C LEU A 72 2.15 25.44 4.77
N VAL A 73 1.67 25.34 3.53
CA VAL A 73 2.19 26.16 2.40
C VAL A 73 1.41 27.47 2.21
N GLY A 74 0.55 27.87 3.17
CA GLY A 74 -0.16 29.15 3.15
C GLY A 74 -1.34 29.24 2.18
N LEU A 75 -1.95 28.11 1.80
CA LEU A 75 -3.09 28.02 0.88
C LEU A 75 -4.41 27.66 1.62
N GLU A 76 -4.64 28.22 2.80
CA GLU A 76 -5.79 27.89 3.68
C GLU A 76 -7.12 27.97 2.95
N GLU A 77 -7.36 29.04 2.15
CA GLU A 77 -8.63 29.27 1.46
C GLU A 77 -8.94 28.24 0.39
N ASP A 78 -7.90 27.64 -0.24
CA ASP A 78 -8.05 26.65 -1.32
C ASP A 78 -7.67 25.22 -0.88
N ALA A 79 -7.27 25.05 0.38
CA ALA A 79 -6.77 23.79 0.90
C ALA A 79 -7.78 22.63 0.74
N GLU A 80 -9.07 22.91 0.92
CA GLU A 80 -10.14 21.91 0.72
C GLU A 80 -10.22 21.46 -0.74
N ALA A 81 -10.25 22.40 -1.67
CA ALA A 81 -10.41 22.07 -3.09
C ALA A 81 -9.16 21.39 -3.66
N ILE A 82 -7.95 21.76 -3.18
CA ILE A 82 -6.70 21.08 -3.51
C ILE A 82 -6.73 19.66 -2.95
N ALA A 83 -7.09 19.49 -1.68
CA ALA A 83 -7.16 18.18 -1.03
C ALA A 83 -8.08 17.21 -1.77
N GLN A 84 -9.28 17.67 -2.14
CA GLN A 84 -10.24 16.87 -2.91
C GLN A 84 -9.68 16.50 -4.28
N HIS A 85 -9.02 17.42 -4.99
CA HIS A 85 -8.45 17.15 -6.31
C HIS A 85 -7.30 16.14 -6.21
N VAL A 86 -6.34 16.33 -5.30
CA VAL A 86 -5.24 15.39 -5.07
C VAL A 86 -5.79 13.99 -4.72
N HIS A 87 -6.79 13.93 -3.85
CA HIS A 87 -7.42 12.66 -3.49
C HIS A 87 -8.06 11.97 -4.72
N GLN A 88 -8.78 12.72 -5.56
CA GLN A 88 -9.40 12.18 -6.78
C GLN A 88 -8.36 11.66 -7.78
N GLU A 89 -7.21 12.34 -7.93
CA GLU A 89 -6.11 11.88 -8.77
C GLU A 89 -5.57 10.52 -8.30
N TYR A 90 -5.35 10.34 -7.00
CA TYR A 90 -4.86 9.08 -6.45
C TYR A 90 -5.88 7.92 -6.47
N LEU A 91 -7.13 8.19 -6.78
CA LEU A 91 -8.09 7.12 -7.10
C LEU A 91 -7.91 6.55 -8.52
N GLN A 92 -7.12 7.22 -9.38
CA GLN A 92 -6.92 6.85 -10.78
C GLN A 92 -5.62 6.07 -10.98
N ALA A 93 -5.63 5.12 -11.92
CA ALA A 93 -4.49 4.27 -12.19
C ALA A 93 -3.26 5.04 -12.71
N HIS A 94 -3.46 6.16 -13.43
CA HIS A 94 -2.35 6.96 -13.97
C HIS A 94 -1.49 7.64 -12.89
N ALA A 95 -2.03 7.79 -11.66
CA ALA A 95 -1.30 8.32 -10.51
C ALA A 95 -0.42 7.27 -9.80
N TRP A 96 -0.31 6.07 -10.37
CA TRP A 96 0.45 4.97 -9.79
C TRP A 96 1.36 4.34 -10.82
N LYS A 97 2.56 4.03 -10.41
CA LYS A 97 3.53 3.27 -11.20
C LYS A 97 3.69 1.88 -10.61
N VAL A 98 3.64 0.87 -11.46
CA VAL A 98 3.98 -0.51 -11.11
C VAL A 98 5.50 -0.63 -11.11
N TYR A 99 6.09 -1.22 -10.06
CA TYR A 99 7.53 -1.50 -10.08
C TYR A 99 7.88 -2.49 -11.19
N ASP A 100 9.05 -2.31 -11.80
CA ASP A 100 9.47 -3.06 -12.98
C ASP A 100 9.62 -4.58 -12.71
N ASP A 101 9.85 -4.98 -11.47
CA ASP A 101 10.00 -6.37 -11.04
C ASP A 101 8.67 -7.09 -10.75
N VAL A 102 7.55 -6.38 -10.72
CA VAL A 102 6.24 -6.94 -10.32
C VAL A 102 5.72 -7.92 -11.36
N LYS A 103 5.47 -7.47 -12.59
CA LYS A 103 4.88 -8.34 -13.63
C LYS A 103 5.73 -9.58 -13.90
N PRO A 104 7.06 -9.47 -14.09
CA PRO A 104 7.91 -10.65 -14.24
C PRO A 104 7.83 -11.62 -13.06
N CYS A 105 7.72 -11.12 -11.82
CA CYS A 105 7.54 -11.97 -10.65
C CYS A 105 6.20 -12.69 -10.66
N LEU A 106 5.09 -11.96 -10.90
CA LEU A 106 3.73 -12.53 -10.92
C LEU A 106 3.58 -13.61 -12.01
N GLU A 107 4.16 -13.37 -13.19
CA GLU A 107 4.21 -14.34 -14.29
C GLU A 107 5.02 -15.60 -13.92
N ALA A 108 6.18 -15.42 -13.30
CA ALA A 108 7.03 -16.54 -12.86
C ALA A 108 6.33 -17.37 -11.77
N LEU A 109 5.65 -16.74 -10.79
CA LEU A 109 4.88 -17.44 -9.78
C LEU A 109 3.69 -18.20 -10.39
N GLY A 110 2.98 -17.60 -11.34
CA GLY A 110 1.90 -18.26 -12.08
C GLY A 110 2.38 -19.47 -12.86
N ASN A 111 3.56 -19.40 -13.49
CA ASN A 111 4.17 -20.53 -14.17
C ASN A 111 4.59 -21.69 -13.22
N LEU A 112 4.81 -21.39 -11.94
CA LEU A 112 5.03 -22.39 -10.89
C LEU A 112 3.72 -22.95 -10.33
N GLY A 113 2.55 -22.50 -10.81
CA GLY A 113 1.24 -22.91 -10.30
C GLY A 113 0.85 -22.25 -8.97
N ILE A 114 1.58 -21.21 -8.53
CA ILE A 114 1.30 -20.53 -7.28
C ILE A 114 0.06 -19.63 -7.44
N ARG A 115 -0.91 -19.80 -6.54
CA ARG A 115 -2.11 -18.98 -6.46
C ARG A 115 -1.79 -17.68 -5.75
N LEU A 116 -2.28 -16.56 -6.26
CA LEU A 116 -1.93 -15.24 -5.77
C LEU A 116 -3.15 -14.48 -5.23
N GLY A 117 -3.00 -13.85 -4.07
CA GLY A 117 -3.97 -12.95 -3.46
C GLY A 117 -3.34 -11.63 -3.04
N VAL A 118 -4.16 -10.61 -2.84
CA VAL A 118 -3.74 -9.31 -2.31
C VAL A 118 -4.47 -9.00 -1.01
N ILE A 119 -3.71 -8.66 0.04
CA ILE A 119 -4.20 -8.08 1.29
C ILE A 119 -3.59 -6.69 1.44
N SER A 120 -4.42 -5.66 1.53
CA SER A 120 -3.90 -4.28 1.64
C SER A 120 -4.73 -3.42 2.59
N ASN A 121 -4.03 -2.60 3.39
CA ASN A 121 -4.66 -1.49 4.10
C ASN A 121 -4.98 -0.41 3.05
N TRP A 122 -6.18 -0.49 2.48
CA TRP A 122 -6.60 0.30 1.32
C TRP A 122 -8.11 0.51 1.30
N ALA A 123 -8.54 1.55 0.58
CA ALA A 123 -9.94 1.82 0.29
C ALA A 123 -10.56 0.75 -0.63
N PRO A 124 -11.90 0.64 -0.70
CA PRO A 124 -12.58 -0.41 -1.48
C PRO A 124 -12.32 -0.38 -2.99
N ASN A 125 -11.76 0.72 -3.51
CA ASN A 125 -11.44 0.88 -4.92
C ASN A 125 -10.21 0.08 -5.41
N LEU A 126 -9.48 -0.62 -4.53
CA LEU A 126 -8.26 -1.35 -4.88
C LEU A 126 -8.43 -2.31 -6.07
N PRO A 127 -9.50 -3.13 -6.17
CA PRO A 127 -9.67 -4.01 -7.33
C PRO A 127 -9.72 -3.24 -8.66
N ARG A 128 -10.44 -2.11 -8.70
CA ARG A 128 -10.52 -1.24 -9.87
C ARG A 128 -9.18 -0.59 -10.21
N LEU A 129 -8.43 -0.18 -9.18
CA LEU A 129 -7.07 0.34 -9.36
C LEU A 129 -6.16 -0.71 -10.00
N LEU A 130 -6.17 -1.94 -9.49
CA LEU A 130 -5.40 -3.05 -10.05
C LEU A 130 -5.82 -3.40 -11.48
N GLU A 131 -7.11 -3.26 -11.84
CA GLU A 131 -7.60 -3.38 -13.22
C GLU A 131 -6.96 -2.32 -14.13
N GLY A 132 -7.00 -1.06 -13.72
CA GLY A 132 -6.40 0.05 -14.46
C GLY A 132 -4.88 -0.07 -14.64
N LEU A 133 -4.20 -0.78 -13.74
CA LEU A 133 -2.76 -1.08 -13.81
C LEU A 133 -2.45 -2.40 -14.54
N ALA A 134 -3.47 -3.10 -15.04
CA ALA A 134 -3.36 -4.44 -15.64
C ALA A 134 -2.68 -5.46 -14.69
N LEU A 135 -2.99 -5.37 -13.38
CA LEU A 135 -2.53 -6.32 -12.36
C LEU A 135 -3.63 -7.23 -11.84
N ARG A 136 -4.92 -6.83 -11.92
CA ARG A 136 -6.05 -7.61 -11.38
C ARG A 136 -6.11 -9.06 -11.86
N PRO A 137 -5.81 -9.39 -13.15
CA PRO A 137 -5.89 -10.76 -13.64
C PRO A 137 -4.90 -11.74 -13.01
N TYR A 138 -3.83 -11.27 -12.37
CA TYR A 138 -2.87 -12.15 -11.68
C TYR A 138 -3.40 -12.67 -10.33
N PHE A 139 -4.40 -12.03 -9.74
CA PHE A 139 -4.85 -12.30 -8.39
C PHE A 139 -6.22 -12.98 -8.38
N GLU A 140 -6.32 -14.09 -7.64
CA GLU A 140 -7.58 -14.78 -7.39
C GLU A 140 -8.45 -13.96 -6.43
N GLU A 141 -7.88 -13.49 -5.31
CA GLU A 141 -8.55 -12.67 -4.32
C GLU A 141 -7.86 -11.31 -4.13
N VAL A 142 -8.66 -10.28 -3.85
CA VAL A 142 -8.20 -8.93 -3.48
C VAL A 142 -9.00 -8.46 -2.26
N VAL A 143 -8.30 -8.31 -1.13
CA VAL A 143 -8.90 -7.99 0.17
C VAL A 143 -8.42 -6.60 0.64
N PRO A 144 -9.11 -5.51 0.25
CA PRO A 144 -8.84 -4.19 0.81
C PRO A 144 -9.48 -4.05 2.18
N SER A 145 -8.74 -3.56 3.15
CA SER A 145 -9.14 -3.47 4.57
C SER A 145 -10.46 -2.73 4.79
N ALA A 146 -10.65 -1.60 4.12
CA ALA A 146 -11.85 -0.79 4.27
C ALA A 146 -13.11 -1.44 3.67
N ALA A 147 -12.97 -2.46 2.80
CA ALA A 147 -14.12 -3.21 2.29
C ALA A 147 -14.54 -4.35 3.22
N VAL A 148 -13.64 -4.82 4.10
CA VAL A 148 -13.88 -5.99 4.95
C VAL A 148 -13.92 -5.67 6.45
N GLY A 149 -13.64 -4.42 6.83
CA GLY A 149 -13.68 -3.97 8.21
C GLY A 149 -12.51 -4.43 9.09
N HIS A 150 -11.49 -5.03 8.49
CA HIS A 150 -10.29 -5.50 9.17
C HIS A 150 -9.04 -5.03 8.42
N ARG A 151 -8.00 -4.61 9.14
CA ARG A 151 -6.73 -4.16 8.59
C ARG A 151 -5.54 -4.96 9.10
N LYS A 152 -4.44 -4.97 8.39
CA LYS A 152 -3.14 -5.43 8.90
C LYS A 152 -2.66 -4.47 10.00
N PRO A 153 -2.08 -4.94 11.13
CA PRO A 153 -1.62 -6.30 11.39
C PRO A 153 -2.65 -7.24 12.02
N HIS A 154 -3.94 -6.88 12.14
CA HIS A 154 -4.93 -7.77 12.76
C HIS A 154 -5.04 -9.08 11.96
N LYS A 155 -4.95 -10.22 12.68
CA LYS A 155 -5.01 -11.56 12.06
C LYS A 155 -6.27 -11.81 11.23
N ALA A 156 -7.40 -11.20 11.60
CA ALA A 156 -8.69 -11.41 10.94
C ALA A 156 -8.67 -11.11 9.44
N ILE A 157 -7.85 -10.16 8.95
CA ILE A 157 -7.78 -9.89 7.51
C ILE A 157 -7.02 -10.97 6.76
N PHE A 158 -6.00 -11.58 7.39
CA PHE A 158 -5.25 -12.70 6.83
C PHE A 158 -6.11 -13.97 6.83
N GLU A 159 -6.79 -14.27 7.96
CA GLU A 159 -7.71 -15.40 8.11
C GLU A 159 -8.82 -15.33 7.04
N LEU A 160 -9.40 -14.15 6.82
CA LEU A 160 -10.43 -13.94 5.79
C LEU A 160 -9.90 -14.19 4.38
N ALA A 161 -8.68 -13.75 4.07
CA ALA A 161 -8.08 -13.97 2.78
C ALA A 161 -7.81 -15.47 2.53
N LEU A 162 -7.28 -16.17 3.53
CA LEU A 162 -7.06 -17.62 3.49
C LEU A 162 -8.38 -18.39 3.32
N GLU A 163 -9.41 -18.03 4.08
CA GLU A 163 -10.76 -18.63 3.97
C GLU A 163 -11.30 -18.50 2.54
N ARG A 164 -11.22 -17.31 1.93
CA ARG A 164 -11.70 -17.06 0.57
C ARG A 164 -10.92 -17.83 -0.48
N MET A 165 -9.64 -18.07 -0.25
CA MET A 165 -8.79 -18.87 -1.12
C MET A 165 -8.84 -20.37 -0.79
N GLY A 166 -9.48 -20.78 0.30
CA GLY A 166 -9.55 -22.18 0.74
C GLY A 166 -8.18 -22.75 1.11
N LEU A 167 -7.35 -21.96 1.81
CA LEU A 167 -5.98 -22.31 2.19
C LEU A 167 -5.82 -22.34 3.71
N ASP A 168 -4.96 -23.21 4.20
CA ASP A 168 -4.44 -23.15 5.57
C ASP A 168 -3.27 -22.15 5.66
N CYS A 169 -3.05 -21.58 6.85
CA CYS A 169 -1.99 -20.59 7.04
C CYS A 169 -0.59 -21.11 6.73
N ALA A 170 -0.34 -22.40 6.95
CA ALA A 170 0.95 -23.05 6.65
C ALA A 170 1.23 -23.20 5.13
N GLU A 171 0.20 -23.06 4.30
CA GLU A 171 0.30 -23.14 2.83
C GLU A 171 0.55 -21.78 2.17
N ALA A 172 0.65 -20.70 2.97
CA ALA A 172 0.72 -19.35 2.45
C ALA A 172 1.96 -18.57 2.92
N VAL A 173 2.51 -17.81 1.99
CA VAL A 173 3.56 -16.81 2.25
C VAL A 173 2.94 -15.43 2.09
N HIS A 174 3.14 -14.54 3.06
CA HIS A 174 2.76 -13.13 2.92
C HIS A 174 3.99 -12.28 2.61
N VAL A 175 3.93 -11.53 1.51
CA VAL A 175 4.99 -10.64 1.07
C VAL A 175 4.52 -9.19 1.21
N GLY A 176 5.24 -8.39 1.98
CA GLY A 176 4.91 -6.98 2.19
C GLY A 176 6.14 -6.15 2.55
N ASP A 177 5.97 -4.83 2.68
CA ASP A 177 7.08 -3.88 2.89
C ASP A 177 7.14 -3.32 4.31
N THR A 178 6.13 -3.56 5.14
CA THR A 178 6.00 -2.96 6.46
C THR A 178 6.22 -4.00 7.56
N LEU A 179 7.19 -3.78 8.45
CA LEU A 179 7.56 -4.77 9.49
C LEU A 179 6.37 -5.11 10.41
N ASP A 180 5.63 -4.10 10.87
CA ASP A 180 4.51 -4.30 11.78
C ASP A 180 3.31 -4.92 11.06
N SER A 181 2.83 -4.26 10.01
CA SER A 181 1.61 -4.69 9.31
C SER A 181 1.78 -6.00 8.55
N ASP A 182 2.91 -6.19 7.85
CA ASP A 182 3.12 -7.36 7.00
C ASP A 182 3.93 -8.44 7.72
N GLY A 183 5.03 -8.08 8.38
CA GLY A 183 5.90 -9.04 9.04
C GLY A 183 5.25 -9.64 10.29
N VAL A 184 4.97 -8.78 11.28
CA VAL A 184 4.37 -9.20 12.56
C VAL A 184 2.96 -9.71 12.33
N GLY A 185 2.14 -9.00 11.54
CA GLY A 185 0.76 -9.38 11.27
C GLY A 185 0.63 -10.76 10.63
N ALA A 186 1.42 -11.05 9.60
CA ALA A 186 1.42 -12.35 8.94
C ALA A 186 1.91 -13.48 9.88
N ARG A 187 3.01 -13.24 10.60
CA ARG A 187 3.53 -14.21 11.58
C ARG A 187 2.49 -14.55 12.64
N ASP A 188 1.81 -13.54 13.19
CA ASP A 188 0.83 -13.73 14.27
C ASP A 188 -0.47 -14.39 13.75
N ALA A 189 -0.71 -14.34 12.44
CA ALA A 189 -1.75 -15.10 11.75
C ALA A 189 -1.31 -16.50 11.29
N GLY A 190 -0.05 -16.88 11.54
CA GLY A 190 0.49 -18.20 11.23
C GLY A 190 1.03 -18.37 9.81
N LEU A 191 1.10 -17.29 9.01
CA LEU A 191 1.70 -17.32 7.69
C LEU A 191 3.22 -17.13 7.80
N LEU A 192 3.94 -17.50 6.74
CA LEU A 192 5.35 -17.18 6.61
C LEU A 192 5.52 -15.74 6.07
N PRO A 193 6.09 -14.81 6.86
CA PRO A 193 6.32 -13.44 6.39
C PRO A 193 7.61 -13.32 5.61
N VAL A 194 7.54 -12.58 4.50
CA VAL A 194 8.70 -12.14 3.70
C VAL A 194 8.62 -10.62 3.53
N ILE A 195 9.68 -9.91 3.87
CA ILE A 195 9.74 -8.45 3.76
C ILE A 195 10.44 -8.05 2.47
N ILE A 196 9.75 -7.30 1.62
CA ILE A 196 10.37 -6.63 0.48
C ILE A 196 10.98 -5.30 0.94
N ASP A 197 12.29 -5.27 1.07
CA ASP A 197 13.07 -4.16 1.62
C ASP A 197 13.87 -3.45 0.52
N ARG A 198 13.15 -2.80 -0.42
CA ARG A 198 13.73 -2.14 -1.60
C ARG A 198 14.78 -1.10 -1.25
N GLN A 199 14.63 -0.44 -0.10
CA GLN A 199 15.51 0.65 0.34
C GLN A 199 16.56 0.20 1.37
N ARG A 200 16.62 -1.09 1.72
CA ARG A 200 17.57 -1.67 2.69
C ARG A 200 17.49 -1.03 4.08
N GLN A 201 16.29 -0.70 4.54
CA GLN A 201 16.05 -0.01 5.82
C GLN A 201 15.77 -0.97 6.98
N HIS A 202 15.57 -2.26 6.73
CA HIS A 202 15.11 -3.25 7.71
C HIS A 202 16.20 -4.25 8.11
N GLU A 203 17.46 -3.82 8.17
CA GLU A 203 18.55 -4.69 8.58
C GLU A 203 18.32 -5.22 10.00
N GLY A 204 18.51 -6.53 10.19
CA GLY A 204 18.34 -7.19 11.50
C GLY A 204 16.90 -7.36 11.97
N CYS A 205 15.89 -7.20 11.12
CA CYS A 205 14.47 -7.27 11.51
C CYS A 205 13.97 -8.68 11.92
N GLY A 206 14.77 -9.73 11.72
CA GLY A 206 14.40 -11.10 12.10
C GLY A 206 13.46 -11.82 11.12
N PHE A 207 13.08 -11.17 10.00
CA PHE A 207 12.30 -11.77 8.92
C PHE A 207 13.16 -12.05 7.69
N THR A 208 12.71 -12.99 6.85
CA THR A 208 13.28 -13.17 5.51
C THR A 208 13.08 -11.87 4.72
N ARG A 209 14.16 -11.33 4.14
CA ARG A 209 14.13 -10.11 3.35
C ARG A 209 14.49 -10.37 1.90
N LEU A 210 13.78 -9.71 0.99
CA LEU A 210 14.12 -9.59 -0.42
C LEU A 210 14.32 -8.12 -0.76
N PHE A 211 15.15 -7.82 -1.72
CA PHE A 211 15.40 -6.45 -2.18
C PHE A 211 14.71 -6.17 -3.52
N SER A 212 14.32 -7.24 -4.21
CA SER A 212 13.51 -7.21 -5.41
C SER A 212 12.56 -8.41 -5.42
N LEU A 213 11.37 -8.22 -5.98
CA LEU A 213 10.42 -9.31 -6.19
C LEU A 213 10.93 -10.37 -7.17
N THR A 214 11.95 -10.08 -7.98
CA THR A 214 12.58 -11.09 -8.85
C THR A 214 13.21 -12.26 -8.08
N GLU A 215 13.49 -12.07 -6.80
CA GLU A 215 14.06 -13.12 -5.92
C GLU A 215 12.96 -14.06 -5.39
N LEU A 216 11.70 -13.63 -5.36
CA LEU A 216 10.59 -14.36 -4.72
C LEU A 216 10.30 -15.71 -5.37
N PRO A 217 10.26 -15.87 -6.72
CA PRO A 217 10.00 -17.18 -7.33
C PRO A 217 11.03 -18.25 -6.93
N THR A 218 12.31 -17.88 -6.84
CA THR A 218 13.38 -18.77 -6.39
C THR A 218 13.24 -19.14 -4.92
N LEU A 219 12.89 -18.16 -4.08
CA LEU A 219 12.66 -18.38 -2.66
C LEU A 219 11.52 -19.39 -2.45
N VAL A 220 10.37 -19.17 -3.09
CA VAL A 220 9.18 -20.04 -2.94
C VAL A 220 9.42 -21.42 -3.50
N ALA A 221 10.09 -21.57 -4.64
CA ALA A 221 10.43 -22.86 -5.21
C ALA A 221 11.38 -23.70 -4.33
N GLY A 222 12.15 -23.06 -3.45
CA GLY A 222 13.03 -23.73 -2.49
C GLY A 222 12.38 -24.06 -1.14
N MET A 223 11.12 -23.66 -0.94
CA MET A 223 10.38 -23.97 0.30
C MET A 223 9.68 -25.32 0.15
N ASP A 224 9.88 -26.21 1.14
CA ASP A 224 9.07 -27.42 1.33
C ASP A 224 7.69 -27.04 1.91
N VAL A 225 6.97 -26.17 1.24
CA VAL A 225 5.56 -25.91 1.52
C VAL A 225 4.77 -26.90 0.65
N GLY A 226 4.00 -27.79 1.27
CA GLY A 226 3.17 -28.75 0.56
C GLY A 226 2.09 -28.04 -0.27
N PHE A 227 2.47 -27.61 -1.48
CA PHE A 227 1.54 -27.10 -2.49
C PHE A 227 0.77 -28.22 -3.16
#